data_7732b742a94c913810de293975263d8c
#
_entry.id   7732b742a94c913810de293975263d8c
#
_cell.length_a   1.000
_cell.length_b   1.000
_cell.length_c   1.000
_cell.angle_alpha   90.00
_cell.angle_beta   90.00
_cell.angle_gamma   90.00
#
_symmetry.space_group_name_H-M   'P 1'
#
loop_
_entity.id
_entity.type
_entity.pdbx_description
1 polymer ?
#
loop_
_entity_poly.entity_id
_entity_poly.type
_entity_poly.pdbx_seq_one_letter_code
_entity_poly.pdbx_strand_id
1 'polypeptide(L)'
;MHPYVVSLKSLFEQNAIPSQAAPMKKYMRDQFEYLGIKTPQSLALQKEFYSKNGLPEIAELDPILRDLWALPQREFQYLAVGLLGRCESQIPANFIKTIEYLIVNKSWWDTVDSLAGGTVGVHFLRFPAVREKYLARWRVSENFWLRRTTILFQLGYKQNTEFELLCEIIRENLGSKEFFINKAIGWALRQHARTDPRAVKKFVKATKELSPLSRREAMKHLE
;
A
#
# COMPACT_ATOMS: atom_id res chain seq x y z
N MET A 1 7.36 -16.28 17.81
CA MET A 1 8.04 -15.29 16.93
C MET A 1 9.14 -16.01 16.19
N HIS A 2 9.17 -15.88 14.89
CA HIS A 2 10.15 -16.51 14.01
C HIS A 2 11.58 -16.02 14.32
N PRO A 3 12.64 -16.86 14.30
CA PRO A 3 14.03 -16.44 14.62
C PRO A 3 14.52 -15.27 13.77
N TYR A 4 14.17 -15.26 12.49
CA TYR A 4 14.47 -14.16 11.58
C TYR A 4 13.90 -12.81 12.07
N VAL A 5 12.67 -12.82 12.61
CA VAL A 5 12.03 -11.63 13.17
C VAL A 5 12.67 -11.22 14.50
N VAL A 6 13.08 -12.19 15.34
CA VAL A 6 13.80 -11.90 16.59
C VAL A 6 15.08 -11.12 16.30
N SER A 7 15.85 -11.56 15.31
CA SER A 7 17.12 -10.91 14.94
C SER A 7 16.87 -9.51 14.35
N LEU A 8 15.89 -9.34 13.46
CA LEU A 8 15.50 -8.03 12.91
C LEU A 8 15.01 -7.08 14.01
N LYS A 9 14.16 -7.56 14.91
CA LYS A 9 13.65 -6.79 16.05
C LYS A 9 14.78 -6.28 16.92
N SER A 10 15.69 -7.16 17.32
CA SER A 10 16.86 -6.79 18.15
C SER A 10 17.72 -5.72 17.46
N LEU A 11 18.02 -5.89 16.16
CA LEU A 11 18.80 -4.91 15.40
C LEU A 11 18.12 -3.53 15.40
N PHE A 12 16.81 -3.48 15.17
CA PHE A 12 16.08 -2.22 15.12
C PHE A 12 15.94 -1.58 16.50
N GLU A 13 15.65 -2.35 17.54
CA GLU A 13 15.58 -1.83 18.92
C GLU A 13 16.91 -1.25 19.42
N GLN A 14 18.04 -1.88 19.08
CA GLN A 14 19.38 -1.36 19.40
C GLN A 14 19.71 -0.05 18.69
N ASN A 15 19.06 0.23 17.56
CA ASN A 15 19.24 1.44 16.76
C ASN A 15 18.10 2.45 16.91
N ALA A 16 17.25 2.30 17.93
CA ALA A 16 16.15 3.21 18.19
C ALA A 16 16.64 4.63 18.51
N ILE A 17 15.88 5.64 18.04
CA ILE A 17 16.16 7.06 18.32
C ILE A 17 14.91 7.69 18.94
N PRO A 18 14.74 7.56 20.27
CA PRO A 18 13.51 8.00 20.95
C PRO A 18 13.13 9.46 20.70
N SER A 19 14.11 10.34 20.54
CA SER A 19 13.86 11.76 20.22
C SER A 19 13.16 11.99 18.87
N GLN A 20 13.22 11.03 17.94
CA GLN A 20 12.55 11.09 16.64
C GLN A 20 11.19 10.39 16.63
N ALA A 21 10.91 9.53 17.62
CA ALA A 21 9.66 8.77 17.69
C ALA A 21 8.42 9.67 17.86
N ALA A 22 8.47 10.65 18.75
CA ALA A 22 7.34 11.54 19.01
C ALA A 22 6.90 12.36 17.78
N PRO A 23 7.79 13.00 16.98
CA PRO A 23 7.40 13.65 15.73
C PRO A 23 6.80 12.68 14.70
N MET A 24 7.33 11.45 14.58
CA MET A 24 6.80 10.42 13.65
C MET A 24 5.40 9.98 14.07
N LYS A 25 5.19 9.73 15.36
CA LYS A 25 3.89 9.40 15.94
C LYS A 25 2.86 10.51 15.66
N LYS A 26 3.21 11.77 15.94
CA LYS A 26 2.34 12.92 15.67
C LYS A 26 1.97 13.04 14.18
N TYR A 27 2.92 12.84 13.27
CA TYR A 27 2.65 12.86 11.83
C TYR A 27 1.64 11.80 11.43
N MET A 28 1.65 10.63 12.08
CA MET A 28 0.70 9.54 11.87
C MET A 28 -0.56 9.64 12.74
N ARG A 29 -0.84 10.83 13.29
CA ARG A 29 -2.01 11.13 14.12
C ARG A 29 -2.13 10.20 15.32
N ASP A 30 -1.01 9.87 15.94
CA ASP A 30 -0.89 9.02 17.13
C ASP A 30 -1.48 7.59 16.97
N GLN A 31 -1.57 7.10 15.72
CA GLN A 31 -2.12 5.77 15.44
C GLN A 31 -1.18 4.63 15.83
N PHE A 32 0.14 4.88 15.88
CA PHE A 32 1.16 3.84 16.07
C PHE A 32 2.30 4.31 16.96
N GLU A 33 2.93 3.37 17.64
CA GLU A 33 4.21 3.59 18.31
C GLU A 33 5.36 3.55 17.30
N TYR A 34 6.50 4.17 17.66
CA TYR A 34 7.68 4.27 16.81
C TYR A 34 8.96 4.03 17.60
N LEU A 35 9.97 3.44 16.96
CA LEU A 35 11.36 3.42 17.44
C LEU A 35 12.08 4.74 17.13
N GLY A 36 11.59 5.51 16.17
CA GLY A 36 12.19 6.76 15.71
C GLY A 36 13.21 6.57 14.59
N ILE A 37 13.18 5.44 13.89
CA ILE A 37 14.10 5.12 12.78
C ILE A 37 13.53 5.63 11.46
N LYS A 38 14.14 6.68 10.90
CA LYS A 38 13.74 7.24 9.60
C LYS A 38 14.12 6.31 8.44
N THR A 39 13.44 6.50 7.31
CA THR A 39 13.62 5.67 6.11
C THR A 39 15.07 5.46 5.68
N PRO A 40 15.96 6.47 5.59
CA PRO A 40 17.35 6.24 5.18
C PRO A 40 18.10 5.29 6.11
N GLN A 41 17.93 5.47 7.43
CA GLN A 41 18.54 4.61 8.44
C GLN A 41 17.95 3.19 8.40
N SER A 42 16.62 3.08 8.30
CA SER A 42 15.93 1.80 8.15
C SER A 42 16.45 1.01 6.93
N LEU A 43 16.62 1.67 5.78
CA LEU A 43 17.16 1.03 4.58
C LEU A 43 18.61 0.57 4.77
N ALA A 44 19.45 1.34 5.49
CA ALA A 44 20.82 0.93 5.79
C ALA A 44 20.86 -0.32 6.67
N LEU A 45 20.06 -0.34 7.74
CA LEU A 45 19.93 -1.51 8.64
C LEU A 45 19.41 -2.75 7.90
N GLN A 46 18.40 -2.58 7.04
CA GLN A 46 17.89 -3.65 6.19
C GLN A 46 18.97 -4.21 5.25
N LYS A 47 19.73 -3.32 4.60
CA LYS A 47 20.82 -3.74 3.70
C LYS A 47 21.88 -4.56 4.43
N GLU A 48 22.29 -4.10 5.61
CA GLU A 48 23.23 -4.82 6.45
C GLU A 48 22.67 -6.19 6.87
N PHE A 49 21.44 -6.22 7.34
CA PHE A 49 20.79 -7.44 7.79
C PHE A 49 20.68 -8.48 6.67
N TYR A 50 20.18 -8.07 5.49
CA TYR A 50 20.00 -8.99 4.34
C TYR A 50 21.33 -9.44 3.75
N SER A 51 22.38 -8.64 3.84
CA SER A 51 23.74 -9.04 3.44
C SER A 51 24.29 -10.18 4.31
N LYS A 52 23.96 -10.20 5.59
CA LYS A 52 24.44 -11.21 6.56
C LYS A 52 23.56 -12.46 6.61
N ASN A 53 22.23 -12.28 6.51
CA ASN A 53 21.26 -13.35 6.78
C ASN A 53 20.53 -13.84 5.52
N GLY A 54 20.66 -13.15 4.38
CA GLY A 54 19.87 -13.40 3.19
C GLY A 54 18.40 -12.96 3.31
N LEU A 55 17.65 -13.20 2.25
CA LEU A 55 16.19 -13.12 2.28
C LEU A 55 15.63 -14.47 2.77
N PRO A 56 14.48 -14.50 3.45
CA PRO A 56 13.88 -15.77 3.88
C PRO A 56 13.38 -16.58 2.68
N GLU A 57 13.30 -17.89 2.87
CA GLU A 57 12.61 -18.76 1.93
C GLU A 57 11.13 -18.38 1.80
N ILE A 58 10.57 -18.54 0.61
CA ILE A 58 9.16 -18.16 0.35
C ILE A 58 8.18 -18.91 1.25
N ALA A 59 8.50 -20.17 1.62
CA ALA A 59 7.69 -20.97 2.54
C ALA A 59 7.60 -20.36 3.96
N GLU A 60 8.62 -19.61 4.38
CA GLU A 60 8.70 -18.97 5.70
C GLU A 60 8.18 -17.52 5.69
N LEU A 61 7.90 -16.96 4.50
CA LEU A 61 7.59 -15.53 4.37
C LEU A 61 6.29 -15.14 5.08
N ASP A 62 5.20 -15.94 4.97
CA ASP A 62 3.92 -15.62 5.62
C ASP A 62 4.05 -15.50 7.15
N PRO A 63 4.59 -16.48 7.89
CA PRO A 63 4.76 -16.35 9.33
C PRO A 63 5.68 -15.18 9.72
N ILE A 64 6.74 -14.91 8.96
CA ILE A 64 7.63 -13.76 9.19
C ILE A 64 6.88 -12.44 9.05
N LEU A 65 6.10 -12.26 7.98
CA LEU A 65 5.33 -11.04 7.77
C LEU A 65 4.29 -10.83 8.86
N ARG A 66 3.61 -11.88 9.30
CA ARG A 66 2.62 -11.81 10.39
C ARG A 66 3.27 -11.45 11.72
N ASP A 67 4.41 -12.04 12.03
CA ASP A 67 5.16 -11.72 13.24
C ASP A 67 5.64 -10.25 13.25
N LEU A 68 6.19 -9.76 12.13
CA LEU A 68 6.54 -8.34 11.97
C LEU A 68 5.29 -7.44 12.10
N TRP A 69 4.16 -7.86 11.52
CA TRP A 69 2.91 -7.09 11.57
C TRP A 69 2.34 -7.00 12.98
N ALA A 70 2.54 -8.02 13.81
CA ALA A 70 2.07 -8.07 15.18
C ALA A 70 2.83 -7.09 16.11
N LEU A 71 4.09 -6.76 15.81
CA LEU A 71 4.92 -5.87 16.62
C LEU A 71 4.31 -4.45 16.71
N PRO A 72 4.42 -3.77 17.86
CA PRO A 72 3.72 -2.52 18.08
C PRO A 72 4.27 -1.33 17.28
N GLN A 73 5.59 -1.24 17.07
CA GLN A 73 6.20 -0.09 16.41
C GLN A 73 6.02 -0.17 14.88
N ARG A 74 5.66 0.96 14.28
CA ARG A 74 5.29 1.06 12.86
C ARG A 74 6.42 0.69 11.90
N GLU A 75 7.65 0.89 12.30
CA GLU A 75 8.82 0.49 11.50
C GLU A 75 8.81 -1.00 11.16
N PHE A 76 8.25 -1.87 12.02
CA PHE A 76 8.16 -3.30 11.72
C PHE A 76 7.15 -3.61 10.62
N GLN A 77 6.05 -2.85 10.51
CA GLN A 77 5.14 -2.97 9.36
C GLN A 77 5.82 -2.45 8.08
N TYR A 78 6.63 -1.39 8.16
CA TYR A 78 7.42 -0.93 7.00
C TYR A 78 8.45 -1.99 6.57
N LEU A 79 9.09 -2.68 7.53
CA LEU A 79 9.97 -3.81 7.23
C LEU A 79 9.23 -4.94 6.51
N ALA A 80 8.04 -5.30 6.98
CA ALA A 80 7.22 -6.33 6.35
C ALA A 80 6.84 -5.95 4.91
N VAL A 81 6.41 -4.71 4.66
CA VAL A 81 6.11 -4.21 3.30
C VAL A 81 7.35 -4.24 2.41
N GLY A 82 8.50 -3.79 2.92
CA GLY A 82 9.75 -3.79 2.17
C GLY A 82 10.25 -5.20 1.86
N LEU A 83 10.16 -6.12 2.81
CA LEU A 83 10.53 -7.54 2.62
C LEU A 83 9.63 -8.20 1.59
N LEU A 84 8.32 -8.01 1.70
CA LEU A 84 7.34 -8.54 0.74
C LEU A 84 7.61 -8.02 -0.68
N GLY A 85 7.90 -6.74 -0.84
CA GLY A 85 8.26 -6.15 -2.14
C GLY A 85 9.52 -6.77 -2.75
N ARG A 86 10.50 -7.19 -1.94
CA ARG A 86 11.71 -7.89 -2.44
C ARG A 86 11.41 -9.32 -2.91
N CYS A 87 10.37 -9.93 -2.39
CA CYS A 87 9.96 -11.31 -2.71
C CYS A 87 8.79 -11.37 -3.71
N GLU A 88 8.22 -10.25 -4.15
CA GLU A 88 6.96 -10.20 -4.90
C GLU A 88 6.97 -10.96 -6.23
N SER A 89 8.14 -11.14 -6.85
CA SER A 89 8.29 -11.94 -8.07
C SER A 89 8.23 -13.44 -7.83
N GLN A 90 8.40 -13.90 -6.59
CA GLN A 90 8.49 -15.33 -6.24
C GLN A 90 7.24 -15.85 -5.50
N ILE A 91 6.44 -14.98 -4.88
CA ILE A 91 5.27 -15.39 -4.11
C ILE A 91 4.21 -16.07 -5.00
N PRO A 92 3.56 -17.16 -4.53
CA PRO A 92 2.54 -17.89 -5.28
C PRO A 92 1.19 -17.16 -5.28
N ALA A 93 0.28 -17.58 -6.18
CA ALA A 93 -1.04 -16.98 -6.36
C ALA A 93 -1.87 -16.90 -5.06
N ASN A 94 -1.80 -17.92 -4.19
CA ASN A 94 -2.54 -17.96 -2.94
C ASN A 94 -2.00 -17.00 -1.86
N PHE A 95 -0.84 -16.36 -2.09
CA PHE A 95 -0.25 -15.39 -1.16
C PHE A 95 -1.09 -14.12 -1.03
N ILE A 96 -2.03 -13.90 -1.94
CA ILE A 96 -3.02 -12.81 -1.85
C ILE A 96 -3.76 -12.80 -0.50
N LYS A 97 -3.92 -13.95 0.16
CA LYS A 97 -4.54 -14.05 1.50
C LYS A 97 -3.69 -13.35 2.57
N THR A 98 -2.37 -13.48 2.48
CA THR A 98 -1.45 -12.77 3.37
C THR A 98 -1.45 -11.29 3.06
N ILE A 99 -1.40 -10.90 1.78
CA ILE A 99 -1.49 -9.49 1.36
C ILE A 99 -2.77 -8.84 1.90
N GLU A 100 -3.92 -9.51 1.77
CA GLU A 100 -5.19 -9.03 2.31
C GLU A 100 -5.13 -8.87 3.84
N TYR A 101 -4.55 -9.85 4.55
CA TYR A 101 -4.36 -9.75 6.00
C TYR A 101 -3.56 -8.49 6.38
N LEU A 102 -2.48 -8.17 5.66
CA LEU A 102 -1.69 -6.97 5.91
C LEU A 102 -2.48 -5.68 5.62
N ILE A 103 -3.37 -5.69 4.61
CA ILE A 103 -4.20 -4.52 4.27
C ILE A 103 -5.24 -4.25 5.37
N VAL A 104 -5.89 -5.29 5.89
CA VAL A 104 -7.03 -5.12 6.82
C VAL A 104 -6.63 -5.05 8.29
N ASN A 105 -5.38 -5.31 8.62
CA ASN A 105 -4.87 -5.23 10.00
C ASN A 105 -3.89 -4.07 10.14
N LYS A 106 -3.96 -3.33 11.24
CA LYS A 106 -3.15 -2.11 11.48
C LYS A 106 -3.17 -1.16 10.28
N SER A 107 -4.33 -1.05 9.63
CA SER A 107 -4.52 -0.33 8.38
C SER A 107 -4.32 1.17 8.56
N TRP A 108 -3.47 1.76 7.73
CA TRP A 108 -3.32 3.20 7.58
C TRP A 108 -2.75 3.48 6.18
N TRP A 109 -2.89 4.72 5.69
CA TRP A 109 -2.55 5.08 4.32
C TRP A 109 -1.11 4.72 3.91
N ASP A 110 -0.16 4.83 4.81
CA ASP A 110 1.28 4.61 4.56
C ASP A 110 1.62 3.17 4.10
N THR A 111 1.04 2.17 4.77
CA THR A 111 1.25 0.76 4.40
C THR A 111 0.28 0.31 3.32
N VAL A 112 -0.99 0.72 3.41
CA VAL A 112 -2.02 0.33 2.43
C VAL A 112 -1.66 0.83 1.03
N ASP A 113 -1.20 2.08 0.90
CA ASP A 113 -0.83 2.66 -0.39
C ASP A 113 0.40 1.97 -1.01
N SER A 114 1.38 1.65 -0.16
CA SER A 114 2.57 0.91 -0.59
C SER A 114 2.22 -0.51 -1.05
N LEU A 115 1.33 -1.20 -0.32
CA LEU A 115 0.85 -2.53 -0.71
C LEU A 115 0.02 -2.45 -2.00
N ALA A 116 -0.90 -1.49 -2.11
CA ALA A 116 -1.81 -1.36 -3.23
C ALA A 116 -1.07 -1.11 -4.54
N GLY A 117 -0.32 -0.01 -4.64
CA GLY A 117 0.39 0.39 -5.86
C GLY A 117 1.65 -0.43 -6.15
N GLY A 118 2.17 -1.16 -5.16
CA GLY A 118 3.30 -2.08 -5.28
C GLY A 118 2.83 -3.53 -5.42
N THR A 119 2.93 -4.28 -4.33
CA THR A 119 2.75 -5.74 -4.33
C THR A 119 1.40 -6.20 -4.88
N VAL A 120 0.28 -5.55 -4.55
CA VAL A 120 -1.05 -5.93 -5.11
C VAL A 120 -1.05 -5.74 -6.63
N GLY A 121 -0.54 -4.60 -7.10
CA GLY A 121 -0.44 -4.33 -8.54
C GLY A 121 0.35 -5.41 -9.27
N VAL A 122 1.56 -5.73 -8.79
CA VAL A 122 2.42 -6.78 -9.37
C VAL A 122 1.74 -8.16 -9.29
N HIS A 123 1.14 -8.49 -8.15
CA HIS A 123 0.46 -9.77 -7.95
C HIS A 123 -0.72 -9.96 -8.89
N PHE A 124 -1.51 -8.93 -9.12
CA PHE A 124 -2.65 -8.95 -10.02
C PHE A 124 -2.24 -9.07 -11.50
N LEU A 125 -1.10 -8.51 -11.90
CA LEU A 125 -0.55 -8.72 -13.24
C LEU A 125 -0.09 -10.17 -13.44
N ARG A 126 0.53 -10.76 -12.41
CA ARG A 126 1.02 -12.15 -12.47
C ARG A 126 -0.09 -13.20 -12.43
N PHE A 127 -1.20 -12.90 -11.77
CA PHE A 127 -2.27 -13.86 -11.50
C PHE A 127 -3.66 -13.27 -11.84
N PRO A 128 -4.03 -13.20 -13.14
CA PRO A 128 -5.30 -12.58 -13.57
C PRO A 128 -6.56 -13.19 -12.91
N ALA A 129 -6.63 -14.50 -12.75
CA ALA A 129 -7.76 -15.16 -12.08
C ALA A 129 -7.89 -14.78 -10.61
N VAL A 130 -6.76 -14.57 -9.89
CA VAL A 130 -6.76 -14.05 -8.53
C VAL A 130 -7.25 -12.62 -8.52
N ARG A 131 -6.73 -11.79 -9.45
CA ARG A 131 -7.18 -10.41 -9.63
C ARG A 131 -8.70 -10.34 -9.79
N GLU A 132 -9.28 -11.05 -10.74
CA GLU A 132 -10.72 -11.04 -10.99
C GLU A 132 -11.52 -11.35 -9.73
N LYS A 133 -11.19 -12.46 -9.06
CA LYS A 133 -11.87 -12.90 -7.84
C LYS A 133 -11.77 -11.88 -6.69
N TYR A 134 -10.56 -11.38 -6.42
CA TYR A 134 -10.33 -10.50 -5.26
C TYR A 134 -10.81 -9.08 -5.54
N LEU A 135 -10.64 -8.59 -6.77
CA LEU A 135 -11.12 -7.28 -7.17
C LEU A 135 -12.65 -7.20 -7.05
N ALA A 136 -13.39 -8.20 -7.55
CA ALA A 136 -14.84 -8.27 -7.40
C ALA A 136 -15.29 -8.20 -5.92
N ARG A 137 -14.60 -8.92 -5.03
CA ARG A 137 -14.91 -8.93 -3.61
C ARG A 137 -14.52 -7.63 -2.89
N TRP A 138 -13.35 -7.08 -3.20
CA TRP A 138 -12.83 -5.88 -2.52
C TRP A 138 -13.57 -4.60 -2.93
N ARG A 139 -14.08 -4.52 -4.16
CA ARG A 139 -14.86 -3.37 -4.67
C ARG A 139 -16.12 -3.11 -3.83
N VAL A 140 -16.75 -4.17 -3.33
CA VAL A 140 -17.99 -4.10 -2.54
C VAL A 140 -17.77 -4.30 -1.03
N SER A 141 -16.53 -4.31 -0.57
CA SER A 141 -16.20 -4.54 0.83
C SER A 141 -16.64 -3.37 1.72
N GLU A 142 -17.16 -3.67 2.90
CA GLU A 142 -17.40 -2.65 3.94
C GLU A 142 -16.11 -2.02 4.43
N ASN A 143 -15.00 -2.76 4.42
CA ASN A 143 -13.67 -2.24 4.75
C ASN A 143 -13.18 -1.30 3.65
N PHE A 144 -13.19 0.00 3.93
CA PHE A 144 -12.80 1.00 2.94
C PHE A 144 -11.31 0.94 2.55
N TRP A 145 -10.43 0.30 3.32
CA TRP A 145 -9.03 0.09 2.93
C TRP A 145 -8.90 -0.91 1.78
N LEU A 146 -9.77 -1.93 1.73
CA LEU A 146 -9.85 -2.82 0.58
C LEU A 146 -10.37 -2.07 -0.65
N ARG A 147 -11.45 -1.26 -0.51
CA ARG A 147 -11.93 -0.40 -1.62
C ARG A 147 -10.87 0.60 -2.07
N ARG A 148 -10.14 1.22 -1.12
CA ARG A 148 -9.00 2.09 -1.46
C ARG A 148 -7.95 1.35 -2.26
N THR A 149 -7.62 0.11 -1.90
CA THR A 149 -6.67 -0.73 -2.63
C THR A 149 -7.12 -0.95 -4.06
N THR A 150 -8.43 -1.17 -4.32
CA THR A 150 -8.94 -1.34 -5.69
C THR A 150 -8.83 -0.07 -6.55
N ILE A 151 -8.84 1.09 -5.94
CA ILE A 151 -8.62 2.37 -6.64
C ILE A 151 -7.14 2.56 -7.00
N LEU A 152 -6.22 2.06 -6.14
CA LEU A 152 -4.80 2.39 -6.21
C LEU A 152 -3.91 1.31 -6.83
N PHE A 153 -4.38 0.07 -7.03
CA PHE A 153 -3.52 -1.03 -7.47
C PHE A 153 -2.84 -0.80 -8.83
N GLN A 154 -3.41 0.04 -9.69
CA GLN A 154 -2.86 0.36 -11.00
C GLN A 154 -1.90 1.57 -11.00
N LEU A 155 -1.55 2.16 -9.84
CA LEU A 155 -0.72 3.38 -9.80
C LEU A 155 0.62 3.25 -10.55
N GLY A 156 1.20 2.05 -10.59
CA GLY A 156 2.45 1.75 -11.28
C GLY A 156 2.32 1.33 -12.74
N TYR A 157 1.10 1.16 -13.27
CA TYR A 157 0.87 0.55 -14.58
C TYR A 157 1.16 1.47 -15.77
N LYS A 158 1.18 2.78 -15.56
CA LYS A 158 1.47 3.79 -16.60
C LYS A 158 0.57 3.61 -17.83
N GLN A 159 1.15 3.31 -19.01
CA GLN A 159 0.43 3.08 -20.26
C GLN A 159 -0.48 1.83 -20.23
N ASN A 160 -0.16 0.87 -19.35
CA ASN A 160 -0.95 -0.35 -19.20
C ASN A 160 -2.13 -0.20 -18.23
N THR A 161 -2.39 1.03 -17.73
CA THR A 161 -3.55 1.28 -16.88
C THR A 161 -4.84 1.02 -17.66
N GLU A 162 -5.66 0.12 -17.16
CA GLU A 162 -7.03 -0.12 -17.65
C GLU A 162 -7.93 1.02 -17.16
N PHE A 163 -7.93 2.14 -17.90
CA PHE A 163 -8.57 3.37 -17.45
C PHE A 163 -10.08 3.24 -17.28
N GLU A 164 -10.75 2.48 -18.16
CA GLU A 164 -12.20 2.23 -18.02
C GLU A 164 -12.51 1.47 -16.72
N LEU A 165 -11.72 0.45 -16.38
CA LEU A 165 -11.84 -0.25 -15.09
C LEU A 165 -11.63 0.70 -13.90
N LEU A 166 -10.64 1.59 -13.98
CA LEU A 166 -10.43 2.61 -12.95
C LEU A 166 -11.65 3.53 -12.83
N CYS A 167 -12.23 3.95 -13.97
CA CYS A 167 -13.44 4.78 -13.99
C CYS A 167 -14.66 4.06 -13.41
N GLU A 168 -14.83 2.76 -13.66
CA GLU A 168 -15.89 1.96 -13.02
C GLU A 168 -15.74 1.92 -11.51
N ILE A 169 -14.55 1.56 -11.01
CA ILE A 169 -14.26 1.51 -9.57
C ILE A 169 -14.48 2.88 -8.92
N ILE A 170 -14.12 3.97 -9.60
CA ILE A 170 -14.37 5.32 -9.10
C ILE A 170 -15.88 5.58 -9.00
N ARG A 171 -16.67 5.22 -10.01
CA ARG A 171 -18.13 5.42 -10.02
C ARG A 171 -18.81 4.69 -8.84
N GLU A 172 -18.35 3.50 -8.48
CA GLU A 172 -18.85 2.72 -7.35
C GLU A 172 -18.56 3.38 -5.98
N ASN A 173 -17.58 4.26 -5.94
CA ASN A 173 -17.16 4.97 -4.73
C ASN A 173 -17.63 6.44 -4.70
N LEU A 174 -18.44 6.89 -5.66
CA LEU A 174 -19.02 8.22 -5.67
C LEU A 174 -19.97 8.39 -4.47
N GLY A 175 -20.03 9.59 -3.93
CA GLY A 175 -20.83 9.87 -2.73
C GLY A 175 -20.21 9.40 -1.42
N SER A 176 -19.05 8.72 -1.45
CA SER A 176 -18.34 8.35 -0.22
C SER A 176 -17.97 9.58 0.61
N LYS A 177 -18.23 9.50 1.91
CA LYS A 177 -17.83 10.52 2.90
C LYS A 177 -16.40 10.27 3.43
N GLU A 178 -15.82 9.12 3.10
CA GLU A 178 -14.48 8.75 3.55
C GLU A 178 -13.39 9.60 2.88
N PHE A 179 -12.64 10.34 3.71
CA PHE A 179 -11.53 11.19 3.23
C PHE A 179 -10.53 10.37 2.40
N PHE A 180 -10.17 9.18 2.88
CA PHE A 180 -9.15 8.35 2.25
C PHE A 180 -9.61 7.76 0.91
N ILE A 181 -10.90 7.52 0.71
CA ILE A 181 -11.47 7.12 -0.58
C ILE A 181 -11.40 8.29 -1.56
N ASN A 182 -11.91 9.45 -1.18
CA ASN A 182 -11.91 10.63 -2.02
C ASN A 182 -10.49 11.08 -2.42
N LYS A 183 -9.53 10.93 -1.50
CA LYS A 183 -8.12 11.22 -1.77
C LYS A 183 -7.51 10.23 -2.76
N ALA A 184 -7.83 8.93 -2.63
CA ALA A 184 -7.38 7.87 -3.54
C ALA A 184 -7.88 8.11 -4.97
N ILE A 185 -9.16 8.43 -5.13
CA ILE A 185 -9.76 8.75 -6.43
C ILE A 185 -8.98 9.88 -7.12
N GLY A 186 -8.79 10.99 -6.43
CA GLY A 186 -8.05 12.13 -6.98
C GLY A 186 -6.61 11.79 -7.34
N TRP A 187 -5.93 11.01 -6.49
CA TRP A 187 -4.56 10.59 -6.74
C TRP A 187 -4.44 9.63 -7.93
N ALA A 188 -5.30 8.61 -8.02
CA ALA A 188 -5.30 7.67 -9.14
C ALA A 188 -5.52 8.39 -10.48
N LEU A 189 -6.50 9.29 -10.54
CA LEU A 189 -6.75 10.13 -11.71
C LEU A 189 -5.55 11.02 -12.06
N ARG A 190 -4.96 11.70 -11.08
CA ARG A 190 -3.75 12.53 -11.27
C ARG A 190 -2.56 11.70 -11.77
N GLN A 191 -2.39 10.49 -11.26
CA GLN A 191 -1.33 9.60 -11.72
C GLN A 191 -1.55 9.20 -13.18
N HIS A 192 -2.77 8.82 -13.56
CA HIS A 192 -3.09 8.48 -14.95
C HIS A 192 -3.01 9.70 -15.89
N ALA A 193 -3.27 10.89 -15.41
CA ALA A 193 -3.14 12.14 -16.19
C ALA A 193 -1.73 12.40 -16.72
N ARG A 194 -0.70 11.79 -16.13
CA ARG A 194 0.67 11.82 -16.67
C ARG A 194 0.82 11.01 -17.96
N THR A 195 -0.09 10.09 -18.20
CA THR A 195 -0.13 9.20 -19.37
C THR A 195 -1.17 9.69 -20.38
N ASP A 196 -2.40 9.94 -19.92
CA ASP A 196 -3.48 10.48 -20.75
C ASP A 196 -4.26 11.61 -20.04
N PRO A 197 -3.77 12.85 -20.17
CA PRO A 197 -4.43 14.00 -19.58
C PRO A 197 -5.80 14.31 -20.18
N ARG A 198 -6.02 13.94 -21.47
CA ARG A 198 -7.29 14.21 -22.17
C ARG A 198 -8.41 13.30 -21.65
N ALA A 199 -8.14 12.00 -21.48
CA ALA A 199 -9.08 11.06 -20.91
C ALA A 199 -9.49 11.48 -19.48
N VAL A 200 -8.52 11.87 -18.63
CA VAL A 200 -8.81 12.33 -17.27
C VAL A 200 -9.65 13.61 -17.26
N LYS A 201 -9.31 14.61 -18.08
CA LYS A 201 -10.13 15.84 -18.21
C LYS A 201 -11.56 15.53 -18.64
N LYS A 202 -11.73 14.66 -19.63
CA LYS A 202 -13.06 14.22 -20.11
C LYS A 202 -13.86 13.54 -19.00
N PHE A 203 -13.25 12.59 -18.28
CA PHE A 203 -13.88 11.88 -17.17
C PHE A 203 -14.28 12.83 -16.03
N VAL A 204 -13.38 13.70 -15.59
CA VAL A 204 -13.66 14.67 -14.51
C VAL A 204 -14.78 15.64 -14.89
N LYS A 205 -14.82 16.09 -16.17
CA LYS A 205 -15.89 16.96 -16.67
C LYS A 205 -17.25 16.25 -16.69
N ALA A 206 -17.27 14.99 -17.09
CA ALA A 206 -18.49 14.18 -17.23
C ALA A 206 -19.05 13.71 -15.87
N THR A 207 -18.19 13.52 -14.84
CA THR A 207 -18.58 12.96 -13.54
C THR A 207 -18.76 14.08 -12.53
N LYS A 208 -19.96 14.66 -12.49
CA LYS A 208 -20.28 15.82 -11.61
C LYS A 208 -20.29 15.45 -10.12
N GLU A 209 -20.54 14.19 -9.81
CA GLU A 209 -20.63 13.59 -8.47
C GLU A 209 -19.28 13.41 -7.79
N LEU A 210 -18.18 13.63 -8.50
CA LEU A 210 -16.84 13.64 -7.89
C LEU A 210 -16.79 14.67 -6.76
N SER A 211 -16.29 14.24 -5.60
CA SER A 211 -16.11 15.14 -4.47
C SER A 211 -15.18 16.32 -4.84
N PRO A 212 -15.35 17.49 -4.19
CA PRO A 212 -14.45 18.64 -4.40
C PRO A 212 -12.97 18.26 -4.19
N LEU A 213 -12.69 17.38 -3.22
CA LEU A 213 -11.34 16.87 -2.96
C LEU A 213 -10.82 16.05 -4.13
N SER A 214 -11.60 15.06 -4.59
CA SER A 214 -11.20 14.20 -5.72
C SER A 214 -10.95 15.00 -6.99
N ARG A 215 -11.83 15.94 -7.30
CA ARG A 215 -11.70 16.83 -8.46
C ARG A 215 -10.44 17.68 -8.39
N ARG A 216 -10.21 18.38 -7.29
CA ARG A 216 -9.01 19.21 -7.09
C ARG A 216 -7.72 18.42 -7.21
N GLU A 217 -7.67 17.22 -6.58
CA GLU A 217 -6.48 16.37 -6.66
C GLU A 217 -6.24 15.82 -8.07
N ALA A 218 -7.29 15.43 -8.80
CA ALA A 218 -7.18 14.93 -10.17
C ALA A 218 -6.65 15.99 -11.14
N MET A 219 -7.07 17.25 -10.96
CA MET A 219 -6.75 18.36 -11.86
C MET A 219 -5.47 19.09 -11.54
N LYS A 220 -4.82 18.80 -10.41
CA LYS A 220 -3.65 19.51 -9.84
C LYS A 220 -2.47 19.55 -10.80
N HIS A 221 -2.33 19.51 -11.90
CA HIS A 221 -1.25 19.69 -12.89
C HIS A 221 -1.80 19.60 -14.32
N LEU A 222 -3.11 19.85 -14.49
CA LEU A 222 -3.78 19.76 -15.78
C LEU A 222 -4.30 21.13 -16.26
N GLU A 223 -3.98 22.19 -15.55
CA GLU A 223 -4.29 23.57 -15.94
C GLU A 223 -3.41 24.03 -17.08
#